data_d1536edfc1c6f4ad9f23e314b6540072
#
_entry.id   d1536edfc1c6f4ad9f23e314b6540072
#
_cell.length_a   1.000
_cell.length_b   1.000
_cell.length_c   1.000
_cell.angle_alpha   90.00
_cell.angle_beta   90.00
_cell.angle_gamma   90.00
#
_symmetry.space_group_name_H-M   'P 1'
#
loop_
_entity.id
_entity.type
_entity.pdbx_description
1 polymer ?
#
loop_
_entity_poly.entity_id
_entity_poly.type
_entity_poly.pdbx_seq_one_letter_code
_entity_poly.pdbx_strand_id
1 'polypeptide(L)'
;MLAGLAATHPEARFRFCYRAHRYLRSWRATLPRNARRSLLAEPLGPRGADLFHGLNQRLPRIALPRSIATIHDLFVMTSEYSTPEFRARFTEQARDAASRATAIIAVSEFTRQQVIAHLGAAPGRVHVVHHGIRALPRADRPREPVILNVGAIQKRKNIARLVEAFETVNADWRLVLAGSAGYGSEEILARIARSPAGSRISVLGYISAEDLAGWYGRCSVFAFPSLDEGFGMPVLEAMAAGAPVLTSNRSALPEVAGDAALLVDPESPEELGKALRDLTKSEDLRRDLAGRGSLRAQLFTWENAVRATWDVYRQVLG
;
A
#
# COMPACT_ATOMS: atom_id res chain seq x y z
N MET A 1 7.99 9.04 -6.42
CA MET A 1 7.66 8.95 -7.87
C MET A 1 7.73 10.30 -8.57
N LEU A 2 6.90 11.33 -8.29
CA LEU A 2 6.89 12.61 -9.04
C LEU A 2 8.25 13.32 -9.10
N ALA A 3 8.95 13.42 -7.97
CA ALA A 3 10.29 14.01 -7.93
C ALA A 3 11.30 13.17 -8.75
N GLY A 4 11.16 11.85 -8.71
CA GLY A 4 11.96 10.93 -9.53
C GLY A 4 11.74 11.15 -11.02
N LEU A 5 10.48 11.18 -11.48
CA LEU A 5 10.15 11.45 -12.87
C LEU A 5 10.77 12.76 -13.37
N ALA A 6 10.64 13.83 -12.58
CA ALA A 6 11.21 15.12 -12.96
C ALA A 6 12.75 15.13 -12.93
N ALA A 7 13.37 14.41 -12.00
CA ALA A 7 14.83 14.33 -11.90
C ALA A 7 15.46 13.51 -13.02
N THR A 8 14.81 12.41 -13.45
CA THR A 8 15.34 11.53 -14.49
C THR A 8 15.04 12.02 -15.92
N HIS A 9 14.10 12.97 -16.08
CA HIS A 9 13.67 13.52 -17.37
C HIS A 9 13.78 15.05 -17.38
N PRO A 10 15.00 15.61 -17.39
CA PRO A 10 15.23 17.06 -17.37
C PRO A 10 14.74 17.78 -18.63
N GLU A 11 14.56 17.06 -19.73
CA GLU A 11 14.01 17.55 -21.00
C GLU A 11 12.50 17.84 -20.92
N ALA A 12 11.78 17.17 -20.01
CA ALA A 12 10.36 17.35 -19.83
C ALA A 12 10.04 18.45 -18.81
N ARG A 13 8.90 19.12 -18.99
CA ARG A 13 8.39 20.12 -18.04
C ARG A 13 7.22 19.58 -17.26
N PHE A 14 7.29 19.63 -15.95
CA PHE A 14 6.27 19.11 -15.05
C PHE A 14 5.45 20.21 -14.39
N ARG A 15 4.13 20.00 -14.29
CA ARG A 15 3.22 20.79 -13.47
C ARG A 15 2.64 19.92 -12.37
N PHE A 16 3.03 20.17 -11.13
CA PHE A 16 2.45 19.50 -9.97
C PHE A 16 1.18 20.24 -9.57
N CYS A 17 0.04 19.65 -9.93
CA CYS A 17 -1.26 20.25 -9.74
C CYS A 17 -1.83 19.90 -8.36
N TYR A 18 -2.23 20.90 -7.61
CA TYR A 18 -2.78 20.76 -6.27
C TYR A 18 -4.19 21.36 -6.20
N ARG A 19 -5.10 20.67 -5.51
CA ARG A 19 -6.40 21.28 -5.15
C ARG A 19 -6.20 22.43 -4.17
N ALA A 20 -7.14 23.38 -4.12
CA ALA A 20 -7.01 24.63 -3.35
C ALA A 20 -6.58 24.39 -1.88
N HIS A 21 -7.21 23.46 -1.16
CA HIS A 21 -6.90 23.16 0.24
C HIS A 21 -5.49 22.58 0.48
N ARG A 22 -4.82 22.07 -0.57
CA ARG A 22 -3.44 21.54 -0.50
C ARG A 22 -2.41 22.47 -1.13
N TYR A 23 -2.85 23.47 -1.90
CA TYR A 23 -1.95 24.34 -2.66
C TYR A 23 -0.99 25.11 -1.75
N LEU A 24 -1.49 25.75 -0.71
CA LEU A 24 -0.63 26.50 0.25
C LEU A 24 0.34 25.56 0.99
N ARG A 25 -0.11 24.37 1.40
CA ARG A 25 0.76 23.38 2.06
C ARG A 25 1.88 22.87 1.15
N SER A 26 1.67 22.88 -0.18
CA SER A 26 2.66 22.41 -1.15
C SER A 26 3.93 23.26 -1.17
N TRP A 27 3.87 24.50 -0.72
CA TRP A 27 5.02 25.41 -0.66
C TRP A 27 6.12 24.97 0.31
N ARG A 28 5.80 24.06 1.23
CA ARG A 28 6.80 23.47 2.14
C ARG A 28 7.72 22.46 1.45
N ALA A 29 7.36 21.97 0.27
CA ALA A 29 8.15 20.99 -0.47
C ALA A 29 9.02 21.68 -1.52
N THR A 30 10.28 21.32 -1.62
CA THR A 30 11.16 21.74 -2.72
C THR A 30 10.76 21.01 -4.00
N LEU A 31 10.71 21.70 -5.12
CA LEU A 31 10.45 21.11 -6.42
C LEU A 31 11.72 20.95 -7.24
N PRO A 32 11.82 19.93 -8.12
CA PRO A 32 12.84 19.85 -9.17
C PRO A 32 12.82 21.09 -10.07
N ARG A 33 13.98 21.41 -10.67
CA ARG A 33 14.15 22.64 -11.50
C ARG A 33 13.19 22.71 -12.70
N ASN A 34 12.83 21.59 -13.28
CA ASN A 34 11.91 21.46 -14.42
C ASN A 34 10.44 21.26 -13.98
N ALA A 35 10.13 21.44 -12.69
CA ALA A 35 8.78 21.30 -12.15
C ALA A 35 8.28 22.64 -11.56
N ARG A 36 6.98 22.92 -11.76
CA ARG A 36 6.30 24.06 -11.17
C ARG A 36 5.00 23.66 -10.48
N ARG A 37 4.60 24.42 -9.46
CA ARG A 37 3.27 24.28 -8.82
C ARG A 37 2.19 24.87 -9.70
N SER A 38 1.04 24.23 -9.71
CA SER A 38 -0.16 24.77 -10.34
C SER A 38 -1.38 24.47 -9.46
N LEU A 39 -2.31 25.41 -9.42
CA LEU A 39 -3.62 25.16 -8.83
C LEU A 39 -4.46 24.32 -9.80
N LEU A 40 -5.05 23.24 -9.30
CA LEU A 40 -6.06 22.48 -10.03
C LEU A 40 -7.43 23.05 -9.65
N ALA A 41 -7.92 23.96 -10.48
CA ALA A 41 -9.24 24.57 -10.36
C ALA A 41 -10.10 24.13 -11.56
N GLU A 42 -11.17 23.40 -11.29
CA GLU A 42 -12.18 23.09 -12.31
C GLU A 42 -13.11 24.31 -12.50
N PRO A 43 -13.45 24.70 -13.73
CA PRO A 43 -13.15 24.07 -15.03
C PRO A 43 -11.86 24.53 -15.72
N LEU A 44 -11.02 25.35 -15.07
CA LEU A 44 -9.88 26.02 -15.73
C LEU A 44 -8.66 25.14 -16.02
N GLY A 45 -8.60 23.96 -15.45
CA GLY A 45 -7.59 22.89 -15.66
C GLY A 45 -6.16 23.28 -16.07
N PRO A 46 -5.25 22.34 -16.18
CA PRO A 46 -3.88 22.59 -16.65
C PRO A 46 -3.85 22.76 -18.18
N ARG A 47 -4.15 23.96 -18.67
CA ARG A 47 -4.06 24.26 -20.10
C ARG A 47 -2.62 24.12 -20.61
N GLY A 48 -2.46 23.61 -21.85
CA GLY A 48 -1.16 23.47 -22.51
C GLY A 48 -0.28 22.40 -21.91
N ALA A 49 -0.86 21.34 -21.33
CA ALA A 49 -0.18 20.11 -20.99
C ALA A 49 -0.45 19.06 -22.08
N ASP A 50 0.58 18.34 -22.53
CA ASP A 50 0.46 17.27 -23.51
C ASP A 50 -0.17 16.02 -22.90
N LEU A 51 0.06 15.81 -21.60
CA LEU A 51 -0.43 14.68 -20.84
C LEU A 51 -0.83 15.13 -19.42
N PHE A 52 -1.95 14.63 -18.91
CA PHE A 52 -2.34 14.74 -17.52
C PHE A 52 -2.31 13.37 -16.84
N HIS A 53 -1.63 13.27 -15.70
CA HIS A 53 -1.62 12.06 -14.88
C HIS A 53 -2.32 12.30 -13.55
N GLY A 54 -3.49 11.68 -13.37
CA GLY A 54 -4.18 11.55 -12.08
C GLY A 54 -3.54 10.44 -11.25
N LEU A 55 -2.91 10.81 -10.13
CA LEU A 55 -2.17 9.87 -9.26
C LEU A 55 -3.08 9.00 -8.39
N ASN A 56 -4.37 9.01 -8.65
CA ASN A 56 -5.37 8.14 -8.05
C ASN A 56 -6.54 7.95 -9.05
N GLN A 57 -7.60 7.28 -8.62
CA GLN A 57 -8.80 6.97 -9.39
C GLN A 57 -9.63 8.21 -9.81
N ARG A 58 -9.02 9.38 -9.97
CA ARG A 58 -9.73 10.64 -10.31
C ARG A 58 -9.03 11.40 -11.40
N LEU A 59 -9.80 11.81 -12.37
CA LEU A 59 -9.41 12.83 -13.35
C LEU A 59 -10.25 14.10 -13.13
N PRO A 60 -9.71 15.29 -13.41
CA PRO A 60 -10.51 16.52 -13.36
C PRO A 60 -11.59 16.47 -14.45
N ARG A 61 -12.74 17.09 -14.15
CA ARG A 61 -13.89 17.17 -15.08
C ARG A 61 -13.69 18.28 -16.13
N ILE A 62 -12.62 18.15 -16.89
CA ILE A 62 -12.22 19.04 -18.00
C ILE A 62 -11.80 18.22 -19.20
N ALA A 63 -11.82 18.82 -20.38
CA ALA A 63 -11.23 18.20 -21.56
C ALA A 63 -9.71 18.08 -21.39
N LEU A 64 -9.19 16.86 -21.56
CA LEU A 64 -7.76 16.55 -21.51
C LEU A 64 -7.36 15.93 -22.84
N PRO A 65 -6.26 16.38 -23.48
CA PRO A 65 -5.83 15.82 -24.77
C PRO A 65 -5.43 14.35 -24.62
N ARG A 66 -4.67 14.04 -23.57
CA ARG A 66 -4.28 12.69 -23.17
C ARG A 66 -4.25 12.62 -21.66
N SER A 67 -4.68 11.48 -21.10
CA SER A 67 -4.72 11.35 -19.64
C SER A 67 -4.42 9.94 -19.19
N ILE A 68 -3.77 9.85 -18.03
CA ILE A 68 -3.50 8.60 -17.31
C ILE A 68 -4.15 8.70 -15.94
N ALA A 69 -4.75 7.61 -15.46
CA ALA A 69 -5.21 7.47 -14.09
C ALA A 69 -4.45 6.32 -13.41
N THR A 70 -3.91 6.54 -12.21
CA THR A 70 -3.39 5.43 -11.38
C THR A 70 -4.49 4.89 -10.49
N ILE A 71 -4.71 3.59 -10.54
CA ILE A 71 -5.62 2.86 -9.64
C ILE A 71 -4.77 2.09 -8.63
N HIS A 72 -4.93 2.43 -7.35
CA HIS A 72 -4.20 1.78 -6.26
C HIS A 72 -4.91 0.54 -5.74
N ASP A 73 -6.23 0.57 -5.68
CA ASP A 73 -7.11 -0.51 -5.26
C ASP A 73 -8.56 -0.23 -5.67
N LEU A 74 -9.42 -1.24 -5.58
CA LEU A 74 -10.85 -1.12 -5.78
C LEU A 74 -11.67 -1.73 -4.64
N PHE A 75 -11.05 -2.08 -3.50
CA PHE A 75 -11.73 -2.73 -2.38
C PHE A 75 -12.93 -1.91 -1.84
N VAL A 76 -12.86 -0.58 -1.94
CA VAL A 76 -13.99 0.29 -1.57
C VAL A 76 -15.23 0.00 -2.43
N MET A 77 -15.03 -0.35 -3.69
CA MET A 77 -16.07 -0.62 -4.65
C MET A 77 -16.57 -2.07 -4.57
N THR A 78 -15.66 -3.01 -4.33
CA THR A 78 -15.92 -4.47 -4.41
C THR A 78 -16.34 -5.10 -3.10
N SER A 79 -16.20 -4.38 -1.97
CA SER A 79 -16.43 -4.93 -0.62
C SER A 79 -17.04 -3.90 0.34
N GLU A 80 -17.47 -4.38 1.51
CA GLU A 80 -18.15 -3.57 2.54
C GLU A 80 -17.18 -2.95 3.56
N TYR A 81 -16.05 -2.42 3.10
CA TYR A 81 -15.01 -1.81 3.95
C TYR A 81 -15.15 -0.29 4.10
N SER A 82 -16.30 0.27 3.73
CA SER A 82 -16.60 1.70 3.84
C SER A 82 -18.12 1.94 3.90
N THR A 83 -18.51 3.20 4.17
CA THR A 83 -19.94 3.55 4.14
C THR A 83 -20.52 3.45 2.72
N PRO A 84 -21.83 3.18 2.57
CA PRO A 84 -22.49 3.10 1.26
C PRO A 84 -22.29 4.38 0.42
N GLU A 85 -22.38 5.57 1.02
CA GLU A 85 -22.22 6.86 0.35
C GLU A 85 -20.79 7.06 -0.18
N PHE A 86 -19.80 6.68 0.63
CA PHE A 86 -18.40 6.74 0.21
C PHE A 86 -18.15 5.76 -0.94
N ARG A 87 -18.70 4.55 -0.85
CA ARG A 87 -18.61 3.51 -1.88
C ARG A 87 -19.22 3.98 -3.21
N ALA A 88 -20.43 4.53 -3.18
CA ALA A 88 -21.11 5.05 -4.38
C ALA A 88 -20.27 6.15 -5.06
N ARG A 89 -19.78 7.11 -4.27
CA ARG A 89 -18.93 8.20 -4.79
C ARG A 89 -17.59 7.70 -5.33
N PHE A 90 -16.94 6.76 -4.66
CA PHE A 90 -15.70 6.17 -5.12
C PHE A 90 -15.91 5.43 -6.45
N THR A 91 -16.97 4.63 -6.54
CA THR A 91 -17.33 3.86 -7.74
C THR A 91 -17.59 4.78 -8.94
N GLU A 92 -18.35 5.85 -8.75
CA GLU A 92 -18.59 6.86 -9.80
C GLU A 92 -17.27 7.46 -10.30
N GLN A 93 -16.39 7.87 -9.36
CA GLN A 93 -15.11 8.48 -9.70
C GLN A 93 -14.16 7.51 -10.42
N ALA A 94 -14.11 6.25 -9.98
CA ALA A 94 -13.27 5.24 -10.61
C ALA A 94 -13.77 4.92 -12.04
N ARG A 95 -15.07 4.77 -12.23
CA ARG A 95 -15.68 4.55 -13.55
C ARG A 95 -15.48 5.73 -14.49
N ASP A 96 -15.70 6.97 -14.01
CA ASP A 96 -15.44 8.18 -14.78
C ASP A 96 -13.97 8.26 -15.22
N ALA A 97 -13.04 8.05 -14.32
CA ALA A 97 -11.62 8.07 -14.64
C ALA A 97 -11.23 6.96 -15.63
N ALA A 98 -11.71 5.73 -15.45
CA ALA A 98 -11.40 4.61 -16.33
C ALA A 98 -11.98 4.81 -17.75
N SER A 99 -13.17 5.39 -17.88
CA SER A 99 -13.80 5.66 -19.19
C SER A 99 -13.04 6.74 -19.97
N ARG A 100 -12.56 7.79 -19.30
CA ARG A 100 -11.91 8.96 -19.94
C ARG A 100 -10.40 8.87 -20.06
N ALA A 101 -9.72 8.05 -19.24
CA ALA A 101 -8.26 7.91 -19.32
C ALA A 101 -7.82 7.30 -20.65
N THR A 102 -6.79 7.85 -21.28
CA THR A 102 -6.12 7.26 -22.43
C THR A 102 -5.46 5.95 -22.06
N ALA A 103 -4.79 5.91 -20.90
CA ALA A 103 -4.23 4.70 -20.29
C ALA A 103 -4.46 4.69 -18.79
N ILE A 104 -4.40 3.50 -18.19
CA ILE A 104 -4.55 3.30 -16.75
C ILE A 104 -3.29 2.61 -16.24
N ILE A 105 -2.74 3.11 -15.14
CA ILE A 105 -1.70 2.43 -14.39
C ILE A 105 -2.37 1.71 -13.21
N ALA A 106 -2.21 0.40 -13.15
CA ALA A 106 -2.55 -0.43 -12.01
C ALA A 106 -1.27 -0.75 -11.23
N VAL A 107 -1.35 -0.75 -9.90
CA VAL A 107 -0.16 -0.91 -9.05
C VAL A 107 0.27 -2.37 -8.86
N SER A 108 -0.52 -3.32 -9.35
CA SER A 108 -0.28 -4.76 -9.34
C SER A 108 -1.06 -5.44 -10.47
N GLU A 109 -0.70 -6.68 -10.80
CA GLU A 109 -1.48 -7.48 -11.74
C GLU A 109 -2.88 -7.78 -11.17
N PHE A 110 -2.98 -8.02 -9.86
CA PHE A 110 -4.28 -8.14 -9.20
C PHE A 110 -5.15 -6.90 -9.44
N THR A 111 -4.63 -5.70 -9.18
CA THR A 111 -5.37 -4.45 -9.42
C THR A 111 -5.69 -4.27 -10.91
N ARG A 112 -4.80 -4.67 -11.82
CA ARG A 112 -5.07 -4.67 -13.27
C ARG A 112 -6.28 -5.51 -13.62
N GLN A 113 -6.36 -6.73 -13.12
CA GLN A 113 -7.50 -7.62 -13.33
C GLN A 113 -8.79 -7.02 -12.78
N GLN A 114 -8.74 -6.43 -11.58
CA GLN A 114 -9.88 -5.73 -10.98
C GLN A 114 -10.36 -4.55 -11.85
N VAL A 115 -9.46 -3.76 -12.40
CA VAL A 115 -9.76 -2.64 -13.30
C VAL A 115 -10.47 -3.13 -14.57
N ILE A 116 -9.97 -4.20 -15.18
CA ILE A 116 -10.58 -4.81 -16.38
C ILE A 116 -11.99 -5.34 -16.04
N ALA A 117 -12.11 -6.12 -14.96
CA ALA A 117 -13.35 -6.79 -14.59
C ALA A 117 -14.46 -5.83 -14.11
N HIS A 118 -14.13 -4.84 -13.27
CA HIS A 118 -15.12 -4.00 -12.60
C HIS A 118 -15.31 -2.62 -13.22
N LEU A 119 -14.32 -2.12 -13.96
CA LEU A 119 -14.41 -0.82 -14.64
C LEU A 119 -14.56 -0.95 -16.16
N GLY A 120 -14.51 -2.17 -16.72
CA GLY A 120 -14.68 -2.43 -18.16
C GLY A 120 -13.56 -1.85 -19.03
N ALA A 121 -12.37 -1.61 -18.47
CA ALA A 121 -11.26 -1.07 -19.23
C ALA A 121 -10.69 -2.12 -20.19
N ALA A 122 -10.40 -1.74 -21.43
CA ALA A 122 -9.76 -2.63 -22.41
C ALA A 122 -8.36 -3.05 -21.90
N PRO A 123 -8.01 -4.36 -21.95
CA PRO A 123 -6.74 -4.87 -21.39
C PRO A 123 -5.49 -4.14 -21.87
N GLY A 124 -5.44 -3.74 -23.15
CA GLY A 124 -4.32 -3.00 -23.75
C GLY A 124 -4.14 -1.56 -23.25
N ARG A 125 -5.13 -1.02 -22.50
CA ARG A 125 -5.05 0.31 -21.88
C ARG A 125 -4.58 0.27 -20.44
N VAL A 126 -4.47 -0.93 -19.82
CA VAL A 126 -4.13 -1.07 -18.40
C VAL A 126 -2.73 -1.64 -18.25
N HIS A 127 -1.83 -0.82 -17.73
CA HIS A 127 -0.41 -1.12 -17.54
C HIS A 127 -0.10 -1.36 -16.07
N VAL A 128 0.67 -2.39 -15.77
CA VAL A 128 1.13 -2.64 -14.39
C VAL A 128 2.39 -1.85 -14.12
N VAL A 129 2.36 -1.05 -13.06
CA VAL A 129 3.55 -0.35 -12.55
C VAL A 129 3.59 -0.53 -11.04
N HIS A 130 4.45 -1.41 -10.58
CA HIS A 130 4.64 -1.65 -9.16
C HIS A 130 5.18 -0.40 -8.44
N HIS A 131 4.77 -0.21 -7.19
CA HIS A 131 5.37 0.82 -6.34
C HIS A 131 6.82 0.47 -5.97
N GLY A 132 7.64 1.50 -5.79
CA GLY A 132 8.91 1.39 -5.12
C GLY A 132 8.76 1.57 -3.62
N ILE A 133 9.72 1.07 -2.87
CA ILE A 133 9.85 1.32 -1.43
C ILE A 133 11.10 2.16 -1.14
N ARG A 134 11.12 2.77 0.03
CA ARG A 134 12.33 3.38 0.56
C ARG A 134 13.19 2.30 1.22
N ALA A 135 14.49 2.40 1.06
CA ALA A 135 15.39 1.64 1.89
C ALA A 135 15.15 2.01 3.36
N LEU A 136 14.86 1.02 4.19
CA LEU A 136 14.78 1.20 5.63
C LEU A 136 16.10 0.72 6.24
N PRO A 137 16.63 1.42 7.26
CA PRO A 137 17.82 0.97 7.95
C PRO A 137 17.53 -0.40 8.57
N ARG A 138 18.46 -1.34 8.37
CA ARG A 138 18.43 -2.60 9.13
C ARG A 138 18.74 -2.31 10.60
N ALA A 139 18.10 -3.06 11.48
CA ALA A 139 18.41 -2.92 12.90
C ALA A 139 19.81 -3.41 13.22
N ASP A 140 20.58 -2.59 13.89
CA ASP A 140 21.89 -2.95 14.47
C ASP A 140 21.75 -3.66 15.83
N ARG A 141 20.52 -3.97 16.26
CA ARG A 141 20.18 -4.57 17.55
C ARG A 141 19.47 -5.90 17.36
N PRO A 142 19.58 -6.82 18.34
CA PRO A 142 18.78 -8.04 18.35
C PRO A 142 17.28 -7.70 18.28
N ARG A 143 16.54 -8.52 17.53
CA ARG A 143 15.09 -8.36 17.43
C ARG A 143 14.39 -8.78 18.72
N GLU A 144 13.32 -8.09 19.05
CA GLU A 144 12.49 -8.36 20.22
C GLU A 144 11.42 -9.42 19.89
N PRO A 145 10.90 -10.18 20.89
CA PRO A 145 9.79 -11.12 20.69
C PRO A 145 8.48 -10.35 20.45
N VAL A 146 8.43 -9.64 19.34
CA VAL A 146 7.32 -8.79 18.91
C VAL A 146 6.81 -9.24 17.56
N ILE A 147 5.49 -9.42 17.48
CA ILE A 147 4.73 -9.51 16.25
C ILE A 147 4.20 -8.11 15.95
N LEU A 148 4.58 -7.53 14.81
CA LEU A 148 4.14 -6.20 14.38
C LEU A 148 3.08 -6.31 13.29
N ASN A 149 2.01 -5.53 13.41
CA ASN A 149 1.08 -5.25 12.31
C ASN A 149 1.03 -3.73 12.06
N VAL A 150 1.03 -3.32 10.80
CA VAL A 150 1.03 -1.91 10.39
C VAL A 150 -0.12 -1.62 9.45
N GLY A 151 -0.91 -0.61 9.77
CA GLY A 151 -2.03 -0.14 8.97
C GLY A 151 -3.18 0.34 9.84
N ALA A 152 -4.15 1.05 9.25
CA ALA A 152 -5.32 1.49 9.99
C ALA A 152 -6.04 0.31 10.67
N ILE A 153 -6.49 0.52 11.90
CA ILE A 153 -7.32 -0.45 12.63
C ILE A 153 -8.68 -0.50 11.96
N GLN A 154 -8.87 -1.47 11.06
CA GLN A 154 -10.10 -1.59 10.26
C GLN A 154 -10.36 -3.04 9.83
N LYS A 155 -11.63 -3.36 9.52
CA LYS A 155 -12.07 -4.74 9.19
C LYS A 155 -11.23 -5.40 8.10
N ARG A 156 -10.90 -4.67 7.04
CA ARG A 156 -10.10 -5.16 5.91
C ARG A 156 -8.71 -5.68 6.31
N LYS A 157 -8.11 -5.09 7.35
CA LYS A 157 -6.80 -5.51 7.85
C LYS A 157 -6.85 -6.79 8.69
N ASN A 158 -8.04 -7.32 8.95
CA ASN A 158 -8.27 -8.62 9.60
C ASN A 158 -7.66 -8.75 11.00
N ILE A 159 -7.62 -7.62 11.71
CA ILE A 159 -6.96 -7.55 13.02
C ILE A 159 -7.66 -8.43 14.06
N ALA A 160 -8.99 -8.58 13.98
CA ALA A 160 -9.74 -9.42 14.91
C ALA A 160 -9.26 -10.88 14.88
N ARG A 161 -9.07 -11.47 13.67
CA ARG A 161 -8.53 -12.83 13.52
C ARG A 161 -7.04 -12.90 13.87
N LEU A 162 -6.28 -11.83 13.61
CA LEU A 162 -4.88 -11.78 14.07
C LEU A 162 -4.78 -11.84 15.58
N VAL A 163 -5.68 -11.16 16.30
CA VAL A 163 -5.76 -11.21 17.77
C VAL A 163 -6.11 -12.63 18.24
N GLU A 164 -7.12 -13.26 17.63
CA GLU A 164 -7.51 -14.64 17.93
C GLU A 164 -6.34 -15.62 17.72
N ALA A 165 -5.65 -15.51 16.59
CA ALA A 165 -4.48 -16.32 16.32
C ALA A 165 -3.33 -16.05 17.31
N PHE A 166 -3.14 -14.80 17.72
CA PHE A 166 -2.13 -14.41 18.70
C PHE A 166 -2.40 -14.98 20.10
N GLU A 167 -3.64 -15.24 20.48
CA GLU A 167 -4.00 -15.87 21.76
C GLU A 167 -3.36 -17.25 21.94
N THR A 168 -3.02 -17.92 20.82
CA THR A 168 -2.34 -19.22 20.82
C THR A 168 -0.82 -19.16 20.89
N VAL A 169 -0.24 -17.95 20.87
CA VAL A 169 1.21 -17.72 20.90
C VAL A 169 1.71 -17.65 22.34
N ASN A 170 2.94 -18.15 22.58
CA ASN A 170 3.60 -18.15 23.89
C ASN A 170 3.56 -16.76 24.57
N ALA A 171 3.47 -16.77 25.91
CA ALA A 171 3.33 -15.59 26.75
C ALA A 171 4.48 -14.56 26.63
N ASP A 172 5.68 -14.98 26.22
CA ASP A 172 6.84 -14.10 26.05
C ASP A 172 6.70 -13.11 24.87
N TRP A 173 5.76 -13.36 23.96
CA TRP A 173 5.54 -12.55 22.77
C TRP A 173 4.52 -11.45 23.00
N ARG A 174 4.75 -10.32 22.35
CA ARG A 174 3.83 -9.17 22.32
C ARG A 174 3.31 -8.94 20.88
N LEU A 175 2.06 -8.50 20.78
CA LEU A 175 1.49 -8.03 19.52
C LEU A 175 1.43 -6.49 19.53
N VAL A 176 2.01 -5.86 18.54
CA VAL A 176 2.01 -4.40 18.37
C VAL A 176 1.24 -4.03 17.11
N LEU A 177 0.22 -3.20 17.28
CA LEU A 177 -0.65 -2.70 16.21
C LEU A 177 -0.37 -1.21 16.03
N ALA A 178 0.23 -0.84 14.88
CA ALA A 178 0.59 0.53 14.55
C ALA A 178 -0.31 1.08 13.44
N GLY A 179 -1.18 2.01 13.77
CA GLY A 179 -2.08 2.68 12.84
C GLY A 179 -3.28 3.33 13.50
N SER A 180 -3.83 4.34 12.84
CA SER A 180 -5.00 5.07 13.33
C SER A 180 -6.27 4.21 13.27
N ALA A 181 -7.28 4.56 14.06
CA ALA A 181 -8.62 4.02 13.95
C ALA A 181 -9.18 4.27 12.54
N GLY A 182 -9.82 3.26 11.97
CA GLY A 182 -10.46 3.27 10.66
C GLY A 182 -11.86 2.67 10.70
N TYR A 183 -12.39 2.32 9.53
CA TYR A 183 -13.75 1.78 9.44
C TYR A 183 -13.91 0.46 10.20
N GLY A 184 -14.87 0.43 11.14
CA GLY A 184 -15.14 -0.74 12.00
C GLY A 184 -14.13 -0.95 13.11
N SER A 185 -13.32 0.07 13.48
CA SER A 185 -12.31 -0.03 14.52
C SER A 185 -12.89 -0.29 15.92
N GLU A 186 -14.09 0.19 16.22
CA GLU A 186 -14.71 0.02 17.55
C GLU A 186 -14.88 -1.45 17.93
N GLU A 187 -15.41 -2.27 17.01
CA GLU A 187 -15.59 -3.71 17.22
C GLU A 187 -14.23 -4.41 17.42
N ILE A 188 -13.21 -3.98 16.68
CA ILE A 188 -11.85 -4.53 16.76
C ILE A 188 -11.22 -4.18 18.11
N LEU A 189 -11.32 -2.93 18.54
CA LEU A 189 -10.80 -2.49 19.84
C LEU A 189 -11.52 -3.17 21.01
N ALA A 190 -12.84 -3.36 20.92
CA ALA A 190 -13.61 -4.14 21.88
C ALA A 190 -13.19 -5.62 21.91
N ARG A 191 -12.83 -6.22 20.76
CA ARG A 191 -12.30 -7.59 20.68
C ARG A 191 -10.92 -7.69 21.37
N ILE A 192 -10.05 -6.69 21.16
CA ILE A 192 -8.75 -6.62 21.83
C ILE A 192 -8.92 -6.54 23.34
N ALA A 193 -9.80 -5.65 23.82
CA ALA A 193 -10.05 -5.46 25.26
C ALA A 193 -10.58 -6.73 25.97
N ARG A 194 -11.31 -7.59 25.24
CA ARG A 194 -11.84 -8.87 25.74
C ARG A 194 -10.88 -10.05 25.54
N SER A 195 -9.76 -9.84 24.88
CA SER A 195 -8.79 -10.90 24.61
C SER A 195 -8.10 -11.37 25.90
N PRO A 196 -7.98 -12.68 26.16
CA PRO A 196 -7.16 -13.20 27.26
C PRO A 196 -5.69 -12.80 27.12
N ALA A 197 -5.24 -12.46 25.90
CA ALA A 197 -3.90 -11.93 25.64
C ALA A 197 -3.85 -10.40 25.65
N GLY A 198 -4.89 -9.70 26.07
CA GLY A 198 -5.03 -8.23 25.97
C GLY A 198 -3.88 -7.46 26.64
N SER A 199 -3.34 -7.93 27.75
CA SER A 199 -2.17 -7.32 28.43
C SER A 199 -0.88 -7.38 27.58
N ARG A 200 -0.82 -8.24 26.57
CA ARG A 200 0.32 -8.40 25.65
C ARG A 200 0.09 -7.72 24.30
N ILE A 201 -1.04 -7.03 24.10
CA ILE A 201 -1.39 -6.34 22.87
C ILE A 201 -1.30 -4.83 23.06
N SER A 202 -0.49 -4.17 22.27
CA SER A 202 -0.33 -2.71 22.30
C SER A 202 -0.89 -2.08 21.01
N VAL A 203 -1.79 -1.10 21.16
CA VAL A 203 -2.32 -0.30 20.06
C VAL A 203 -1.68 1.08 20.12
N LEU A 204 -0.79 1.38 19.17
CA LEU A 204 0.02 2.61 19.21
C LEU A 204 -0.68 3.83 18.59
N GLY A 205 -1.76 3.62 17.84
CA GLY A 205 -2.32 4.69 17.02
C GLY A 205 -1.39 5.10 15.87
N TYR A 206 -1.52 6.34 15.43
CA TYR A 206 -0.59 6.91 14.43
C TYR A 206 0.78 7.16 15.06
N ILE A 207 1.82 6.68 14.41
CA ILE A 207 3.21 6.89 14.80
C ILE A 207 3.99 7.58 13.68
N SER A 208 5.11 8.21 14.00
CA SER A 208 5.97 8.86 13.02
C SER A 208 6.62 7.84 12.06
N ALA A 209 7.12 8.31 10.91
CA ALA A 209 7.85 7.44 9.98
C ALA A 209 9.15 6.90 10.59
N GLU A 210 9.79 7.65 11.49
CA GLU A 210 10.99 7.25 12.21
C GLU A 210 10.69 6.15 13.22
N ASP A 211 9.64 6.33 14.05
CA ASP A 211 9.18 5.31 14.99
C ASP A 211 8.77 4.03 14.27
N LEU A 212 8.06 4.16 13.13
CA LEU A 212 7.65 3.03 12.31
C LEU A 212 8.85 2.24 11.79
N ALA A 213 9.87 2.94 11.27
CA ALA A 213 11.12 2.31 10.86
C ALA A 213 11.80 1.57 12.02
N GLY A 214 11.78 2.18 13.22
CA GLY A 214 12.26 1.54 14.44
C GLY A 214 11.48 0.27 14.79
N TRP A 215 10.16 0.24 14.61
CA TRP A 215 9.36 -0.96 14.85
C TRP A 215 9.62 -2.07 13.84
N TYR A 216 9.73 -1.75 12.54
CA TYR A 216 10.15 -2.74 11.53
C TYR A 216 11.51 -3.35 11.84
N GLY A 217 12.46 -2.54 12.34
CA GLY A 217 13.78 -3.02 12.74
C GLY A 217 13.76 -3.94 13.97
N ARG A 218 12.88 -3.68 14.94
CA ARG A 218 12.84 -4.41 16.24
C ARG A 218 11.98 -5.67 16.21
N CYS A 219 10.90 -5.71 15.42
CA CYS A 219 9.99 -6.86 15.44
C CYS A 219 10.66 -8.13 14.92
N SER A 220 10.42 -9.25 15.59
CA SER A 220 10.86 -10.57 15.13
C SER A 220 9.93 -11.21 14.11
N VAL A 221 8.69 -10.73 13.99
CA VAL A 221 7.70 -11.18 13.00
C VAL A 221 6.88 -9.98 12.56
N PHE A 222 6.67 -9.84 11.26
CA PHE A 222 5.68 -8.93 10.70
C PHE A 222 4.48 -9.74 10.22
N ALA A 223 3.29 -9.48 10.79
CA ALA A 223 2.06 -10.18 10.44
C ALA A 223 1.07 -9.24 9.75
N PHE A 224 0.69 -9.56 8.51
CA PHE A 224 -0.17 -8.72 7.69
C PHE A 224 -1.25 -9.55 6.97
N PRO A 225 -2.20 -10.15 7.71
CA PRO A 225 -3.21 -11.05 7.16
C PRO A 225 -4.41 -10.30 6.57
N SER A 226 -4.17 -9.23 5.80
CA SER A 226 -5.21 -8.41 5.18
C SER A 226 -6.10 -9.24 4.25
N LEU A 227 -7.41 -8.93 4.25
CA LEU A 227 -8.38 -9.59 3.38
C LEU A 227 -8.31 -9.09 1.94
N ASP A 228 -7.91 -7.82 1.75
CA ASP A 228 -7.81 -7.21 0.43
C ASP A 228 -6.77 -6.08 0.41
N GLU A 229 -5.88 -6.09 -0.56
CA GLU A 229 -4.85 -5.07 -0.80
C GLU A 229 -4.61 -4.89 -2.30
N GLY A 230 -4.51 -3.65 -2.72
CA GLY A 230 -4.12 -3.37 -4.10
C GLY A 230 -2.63 -3.57 -4.39
N PHE A 231 -1.77 -3.56 -3.34
CA PHE A 231 -0.33 -3.81 -3.46
C PHE A 231 0.26 -4.49 -2.22
N GLY A 232 0.39 -3.78 -1.12
CA GLY A 232 0.99 -4.34 0.11
C GLY A 232 2.31 -3.67 0.49
N MET A 233 2.38 -2.35 0.42
CA MET A 233 3.57 -1.57 0.83
C MET A 233 4.17 -2.01 2.17
N PRO A 234 3.36 -2.22 3.25
CA PRO A 234 3.90 -2.63 4.55
C PRO A 234 4.63 -3.98 4.53
N VAL A 235 4.24 -4.91 3.66
CA VAL A 235 4.94 -6.19 3.46
C VAL A 235 6.36 -5.95 2.96
N LEU A 236 6.50 -5.13 1.91
CA LEU A 236 7.82 -4.81 1.35
C LEU A 236 8.67 -3.97 2.29
N GLU A 237 8.07 -3.06 3.05
CA GLU A 237 8.77 -2.28 4.07
C GLU A 237 9.34 -3.18 5.17
N ALA A 238 8.56 -4.14 5.65
CA ALA A 238 9.01 -5.15 6.61
C ALA A 238 10.16 -6.01 6.04
N MET A 239 10.03 -6.47 4.80
CA MET A 239 11.07 -7.24 4.09
C MET A 239 12.36 -6.43 3.91
N ALA A 240 12.26 -5.15 3.53
CA ALA A 240 13.41 -4.26 3.39
C ALA A 240 14.14 -4.03 4.72
N ALA A 241 13.40 -3.97 5.84
CA ALA A 241 13.96 -3.91 7.19
C ALA A 241 14.48 -5.27 7.70
N GLY A 242 14.38 -6.33 6.90
CA GLY A 242 14.80 -7.68 7.25
C GLY A 242 13.88 -8.39 8.25
N ALA A 243 12.63 -7.98 8.39
CA ALA A 243 11.66 -8.68 9.20
C ALA A 243 11.07 -9.88 8.43
N PRO A 244 11.01 -11.08 9.02
CA PRO A 244 10.28 -12.21 8.44
C PRO A 244 8.79 -11.90 8.39
N VAL A 245 8.14 -12.24 7.28
CA VAL A 245 6.77 -11.84 6.97
C VAL A 245 5.83 -13.04 6.97
N LEU A 246 4.68 -12.86 7.62
CA LEU A 246 3.47 -13.65 7.48
C LEU A 246 2.40 -12.76 6.82
N THR A 247 1.81 -13.20 5.72
CA THR A 247 0.79 -12.43 5.03
C THR A 247 -0.28 -13.33 4.39
N SER A 248 -1.31 -12.72 3.80
CA SER A 248 -2.42 -13.43 3.18
C SER A 248 -2.05 -14.02 1.81
N ASN A 249 -2.67 -15.13 1.46
CA ASN A 249 -2.60 -15.74 0.14
C ASN A 249 -3.61 -15.13 -0.86
N ARG A 250 -4.15 -13.92 -0.59
CA ARG A 250 -5.18 -13.25 -1.39
C ARG A 250 -4.73 -11.90 -1.93
N SER A 251 -5.50 -11.40 -2.89
CA SER A 251 -5.31 -10.08 -3.52
C SER A 251 -3.92 -9.90 -4.11
N ALA A 252 -3.30 -8.73 -3.99
CA ALA A 252 -1.95 -8.49 -4.50
C ALA A 252 -0.83 -9.03 -3.58
N LEU A 253 -1.15 -9.58 -2.41
CA LEU A 253 -0.13 -9.97 -1.43
C LEU A 253 0.76 -11.13 -1.88
N PRO A 254 0.24 -12.20 -2.55
CA PRO A 254 1.10 -13.24 -3.13
C PRO A 254 2.02 -12.71 -4.24
N GLU A 255 1.52 -11.80 -5.09
CA GLU A 255 2.32 -11.17 -6.14
C GLU A 255 3.49 -10.37 -5.56
N VAL A 256 3.24 -9.63 -4.48
CA VAL A 256 4.25 -8.79 -3.82
C VAL A 256 5.23 -9.62 -3.00
N ALA A 257 4.74 -10.59 -2.24
CA ALA A 257 5.56 -11.39 -1.35
C ALA A 257 6.40 -12.46 -2.07
N GLY A 258 5.87 -13.03 -3.15
CA GLY A 258 6.50 -14.19 -3.80
C GLY A 258 6.64 -15.37 -2.82
N ASP A 259 7.80 -16.00 -2.84
CA ASP A 259 8.19 -17.07 -1.93
C ASP A 259 8.88 -16.59 -0.63
N ALA A 260 8.91 -15.28 -0.42
CA ALA A 260 9.66 -14.64 0.66
C ALA A 260 8.82 -14.38 1.93
N ALA A 261 7.62 -14.95 2.01
CA ALA A 261 6.74 -14.86 3.17
C ALA A 261 6.01 -16.18 3.41
N LEU A 262 5.53 -16.39 4.64
CA LEU A 262 4.50 -17.41 4.87
C LEU A 262 3.15 -16.85 4.39
N LEU A 263 2.54 -17.54 3.44
CA LEU A 263 1.21 -17.21 2.94
C LEU A 263 0.17 -18.12 3.62
N VAL A 264 -0.90 -17.52 4.14
CA VAL A 264 -1.99 -18.22 4.81
C VAL A 264 -3.34 -17.76 4.30
N ASP A 265 -4.36 -18.60 4.42
CA ASP A 265 -5.73 -18.13 4.25
C ASP A 265 -6.09 -17.18 5.41
N PRO A 266 -6.35 -15.89 5.12
CA PRO A 266 -6.66 -14.92 6.17
C PRO A 266 -8.01 -15.18 6.84
N GLU A 267 -8.85 -16.04 6.28
CA GLU A 267 -10.13 -16.44 6.87
C GLU A 267 -10.03 -17.68 7.76
N SER A 268 -8.88 -18.37 7.78
CA SER A 268 -8.61 -19.50 8.68
C SER A 268 -7.81 -19.04 9.91
N PRO A 269 -8.45 -18.90 11.10
CA PRO A 269 -7.74 -18.65 12.36
C PRO A 269 -6.73 -19.74 12.70
N GLU A 270 -7.02 -20.98 12.32
CA GLU A 270 -6.16 -22.14 12.58
C GLU A 270 -4.84 -22.04 11.80
N GLU A 271 -4.91 -21.74 10.48
CA GLU A 271 -3.70 -21.55 9.68
C GLU A 271 -2.88 -20.35 10.18
N LEU A 272 -3.56 -19.24 10.45
CA LEU A 272 -2.91 -18.04 10.95
C LEU A 272 -2.25 -18.30 12.31
N GLY A 273 -2.93 -18.98 13.24
CA GLY A 273 -2.40 -19.37 14.53
C GLY A 273 -1.22 -20.33 14.42
N LYS A 274 -1.32 -21.34 13.54
CA LYS A 274 -0.22 -22.28 13.27
C LYS A 274 1.01 -21.54 12.74
N ALA A 275 0.84 -20.71 11.74
CA ALA A 275 1.95 -19.96 11.13
C ALA A 275 2.62 -19.00 12.13
N LEU A 276 1.85 -18.33 13.01
CA LEU A 276 2.41 -17.51 14.08
C LEU A 276 3.22 -18.36 15.07
N ARG A 277 2.70 -19.53 15.49
CA ARG A 277 3.44 -20.43 16.38
C ARG A 277 4.72 -20.96 15.75
N ASP A 278 4.69 -21.32 14.46
CA ASP A 278 5.87 -21.80 13.73
C ASP A 278 6.94 -20.69 13.66
N LEU A 279 6.55 -19.48 13.31
CA LEU A 279 7.46 -18.32 13.28
C LEU A 279 8.00 -17.95 14.68
N THR A 280 7.18 -18.04 15.72
CA THR A 280 7.64 -17.66 17.06
C THR A 280 8.58 -18.70 17.68
N LYS A 281 8.47 -19.98 17.29
CA LYS A 281 9.29 -21.09 17.78
C LYS A 281 10.60 -21.27 17.01
N SER A 282 10.59 -21.03 15.67
CA SER A 282 11.72 -21.33 14.79
C SER A 282 12.51 -20.08 14.40
N GLU A 283 13.71 -19.92 14.96
CA GLU A 283 14.62 -18.85 14.57
C GLU A 283 15.16 -19.06 13.14
N ASP A 284 15.42 -20.31 12.76
CA ASP A 284 15.93 -20.65 11.41
C ASP A 284 14.91 -20.29 10.33
N LEU A 285 13.60 -20.55 10.57
CA LEU A 285 12.55 -20.14 9.68
C LEU A 285 12.47 -18.61 9.53
N ARG A 286 12.59 -17.89 10.66
CA ARG A 286 12.62 -16.42 10.62
C ARG A 286 13.84 -15.91 9.84
N ARG A 287 15.01 -16.51 10.02
CA ARG A 287 16.25 -16.13 9.33
C ARG A 287 16.15 -16.37 7.82
N ASP A 288 15.63 -17.52 7.41
CA ASP A 288 15.40 -17.86 6.01
C ASP A 288 14.45 -16.86 5.33
N LEU A 289 13.27 -16.64 5.91
CA LEU A 289 12.29 -15.68 5.38
C LEU A 289 12.82 -14.25 5.34
N ALA A 290 13.57 -13.81 6.35
CA ALA A 290 14.20 -12.49 6.37
C ALA A 290 15.24 -12.33 5.25
N GLY A 291 16.02 -13.38 4.97
CA GLY A 291 16.98 -13.42 3.86
C GLY A 291 16.29 -13.28 2.51
N ARG A 292 15.31 -14.14 2.24
CA ARG A 292 14.51 -14.09 1.01
C ARG A 292 13.75 -12.77 0.88
N GLY A 293 13.15 -12.28 1.96
CA GLY A 293 12.43 -11.01 1.99
C GLY A 293 13.31 -9.82 1.61
N SER A 294 14.53 -9.77 2.12
CA SER A 294 15.50 -8.72 1.79
C SER A 294 15.85 -8.70 0.30
N LEU A 295 16.02 -9.85 -0.32
CA LEU A 295 16.24 -9.98 -1.77
C LEU A 295 14.99 -9.58 -2.57
N ARG A 296 13.82 -10.02 -2.12
CA ARG A 296 12.54 -9.68 -2.75
C ARG A 296 12.29 -8.19 -2.78
N ALA A 297 12.50 -7.49 -1.67
CA ALA A 297 12.30 -6.05 -1.54
C ALA A 297 13.16 -5.23 -2.52
N GLN A 298 14.35 -5.70 -2.89
CA GLN A 298 15.25 -5.03 -3.83
C GLN A 298 14.69 -4.95 -5.26
N LEU A 299 13.71 -5.78 -5.61
CA LEU A 299 13.05 -5.72 -6.92
C LEU A 299 12.09 -4.53 -7.05
N PHE A 300 11.66 -3.96 -5.92
CA PHE A 300 10.65 -2.91 -5.85
C PHE A 300 11.29 -1.55 -5.52
N THR A 301 11.93 -0.95 -6.51
CA THR A 301 12.60 0.36 -6.34
C THR A 301 11.78 1.50 -6.96
N TRP A 302 11.95 2.71 -6.44
CA TRP A 302 11.35 3.90 -7.05
C TRP A 302 11.91 4.17 -8.44
N GLU A 303 13.15 3.79 -8.73
CA GLU A 303 13.78 3.90 -10.04
C GLU A 303 13.04 3.04 -11.07
N ASN A 304 12.72 1.79 -10.72
CA ASN A 304 11.92 0.90 -11.56
C ASN A 304 10.50 1.46 -11.80
N ALA A 305 9.85 1.95 -10.73
CA ALA A 305 8.52 2.55 -10.82
C ALA A 305 8.50 3.81 -11.72
N VAL A 306 9.53 4.65 -11.60
CA VAL A 306 9.71 5.86 -12.43
C VAL A 306 9.90 5.48 -13.90
N ARG A 307 10.81 4.54 -14.19
CA ARG A 307 11.08 4.06 -15.55
C ARG A 307 9.81 3.48 -16.19
N ALA A 308 9.13 2.56 -15.51
CA ALA A 308 7.91 1.96 -16.03
C ALA A 308 6.77 2.98 -16.22
N THR A 309 6.64 3.97 -15.33
CA THR A 309 5.68 5.07 -15.50
C THR A 309 6.00 5.92 -16.72
N TRP A 310 7.29 6.20 -16.95
CA TRP A 310 7.73 6.98 -18.12
C TRP A 310 7.51 6.21 -19.42
N ASP A 311 7.67 4.90 -19.43
CA ASP A 311 7.37 4.06 -20.59
C ASP A 311 5.89 4.16 -20.98
N VAL A 312 4.97 4.17 -19.99
CA VAL A 312 3.54 4.42 -20.25
C VAL A 312 3.33 5.83 -20.80
N TYR A 313 4.04 6.86 -20.29
CA TYR A 313 3.94 8.22 -20.84
C TYR A 313 4.35 8.27 -22.31
N ARG A 314 5.47 7.63 -22.69
CA ARG A 314 5.93 7.56 -24.09
C ARG A 314 4.91 6.88 -24.99
N GLN A 315 4.30 5.78 -24.56
CA GLN A 315 3.27 5.08 -25.33
C GLN A 315 2.02 5.94 -25.55
N VAL A 316 1.64 6.77 -24.57
CA VAL A 316 0.48 7.65 -24.66
C VAL A 316 0.78 8.89 -25.52
N LEU A 317 2.01 9.35 -25.53
CA LEU A 317 2.42 10.56 -26.28
C LEU A 317 2.73 10.27 -27.76
N GLY A 318 3.11 9.06 -28.10
CA GLY A 318 3.49 8.60 -29.44
C GLY A 318 4.97 8.73 -29.64
#